data_21186c7586a4f9d73156dc8180766a6e
#
_entry.id   21186c7586a4f9d73156dc8180766a6e
#
_cell.length_a   1.000
_cell.length_b   1.000
_cell.length_c   1.000
_cell.angle_alpha   90.00
_cell.angle_beta   90.00
_cell.angle_gamma   90.00
#
_symmetry.space_group_name_H-M   'P 1'
#
loop_
_entity.id
_entity.type
_entity.pdbx_description
1 polymer ?
#
loop_
_entity_poly.entity_id
_entity_poly.type
_entity_poly.pdbx_seq_one_letter_code
_entity_poly.pdbx_strand_id
1 'polypeptide(L)'
;METEIWKYIDELAKRIKRIIIVFIASLLAFLAIPSPSPFGIKGSSILFYDTLIFWIIRKMEEAYLPPDSKLIVISVTAPLFAILQMAFYLSLIIAIPVAFREIYAFVSPALYRREKAIIKKYLLPFSLLYLTGMIYTIIIVLPLTFRALIFLYYHLNIELFINLNDFINIVILMVILGGLLFALPTLVLPLIEAGILGTRTLSKNRIFIYLIIAFIASLISPDPTFLSVIPLLIPIYALYEATIYFGRIIEKKHSKVS
;
A
#
# COMPACT_ATOMS: atom_id res chain seq x y z
N MET A 1 -25.91 -24.64 18.05
CA MET A 1 -24.56 -24.50 17.46
C MET A 1 -24.61 -24.09 15.98
N GLU A 2 -25.40 -24.76 15.13
CA GLU A 2 -25.53 -24.39 13.70
C GLU A 2 -26.07 -22.98 13.46
N THR A 3 -27.08 -22.56 14.20
CA THR A 3 -27.67 -21.20 14.04
C THR A 3 -26.72 -20.06 14.39
N GLU A 4 -25.75 -20.26 15.28
CA GLU A 4 -24.74 -19.26 15.62
C GLU A 4 -23.68 -19.14 14.53
N ILE A 5 -23.25 -20.24 13.93
CA ILE A 5 -22.28 -20.25 12.83
C ILE A 5 -22.84 -19.46 11.63
N TRP A 6 -24.10 -19.70 11.26
CA TRP A 6 -24.77 -18.98 10.17
C TRP A 6 -24.83 -17.48 10.40
N LYS A 7 -25.04 -17.05 11.66
CA LYS A 7 -25.04 -15.63 12.02
C LYS A 7 -23.67 -14.96 11.80
N TYR A 8 -22.57 -15.65 12.14
CA TYR A 8 -21.23 -15.14 11.87
C TYR A 8 -20.91 -15.11 10.37
N ILE A 9 -21.35 -16.09 9.61
CA ILE A 9 -21.21 -16.13 8.15
C ILE A 9 -21.96 -14.95 7.51
N ASP A 10 -23.19 -14.69 7.92
CA ASP A 10 -23.99 -13.56 7.43
C ASP A 10 -23.36 -12.22 7.80
N GLU A 11 -22.78 -12.08 8.97
CA GLU A 11 -22.07 -10.86 9.35
C GLU A 11 -20.82 -10.66 8.50
N LEU A 12 -20.01 -11.71 8.28
CA LEU A 12 -18.83 -11.66 7.41
C LEU A 12 -19.23 -11.27 5.99
N ALA A 13 -20.27 -11.90 5.43
CA ALA A 13 -20.77 -11.61 4.10
C ALA A 13 -21.20 -10.13 3.94
N LYS A 14 -21.91 -9.57 4.93
CA LYS A 14 -22.30 -8.16 4.94
C LYS A 14 -21.09 -7.21 4.95
N ARG A 15 -20.01 -7.56 5.66
CA ARG A 15 -18.79 -6.74 5.73
C ARG A 15 -17.98 -6.82 4.45
N ILE A 16 -17.80 -8.02 3.91
CA ILE A 16 -17.17 -8.23 2.60
C ILE A 16 -17.94 -7.45 1.52
N LYS A 17 -19.28 -7.52 1.53
CA LYS A 17 -20.12 -6.75 0.61
C LYS A 17 -19.84 -5.25 0.68
N ARG A 18 -19.63 -4.66 1.87
CA ARG A 18 -19.29 -3.24 2.01
C ARG A 18 -17.93 -2.91 1.39
N ILE A 19 -16.91 -3.76 1.64
CA ILE A 19 -15.58 -3.59 1.04
C ILE A 19 -15.69 -3.61 -0.49
N ILE A 20 -16.42 -4.59 -1.03
CA ILE A 20 -16.64 -4.72 -2.48
C ILE A 20 -17.40 -3.51 -3.04
N ILE A 21 -18.42 -3.02 -2.35
CA ILE A 21 -19.17 -1.83 -2.79
C ILE A 21 -18.25 -0.61 -2.85
N VAL A 22 -17.44 -0.37 -1.82
CA VAL A 22 -16.50 0.75 -1.81
C VAL A 22 -15.46 0.60 -2.93
N PHE A 23 -14.95 -0.62 -3.12
CA PHE A 23 -14.00 -0.92 -4.18
C PHE A 23 -14.60 -0.66 -5.58
N ILE A 24 -15.79 -1.19 -5.87
CA ILE A 24 -16.46 -1.00 -7.16
C ILE A 24 -16.85 0.47 -7.36
N ALA A 25 -17.37 1.14 -6.33
CA ALA A 25 -17.74 2.56 -6.42
C ALA A 25 -16.52 3.43 -6.70
N SER A 26 -15.38 3.20 -6.04
CA SER A 26 -14.14 3.92 -6.29
C SER A 26 -13.56 3.59 -7.67
N LEU A 27 -13.67 2.35 -8.14
CA LEU A 27 -13.23 1.94 -9.48
C LEU A 27 -14.02 2.68 -10.57
N LEU A 28 -15.35 2.69 -10.46
CA LEU A 28 -16.20 3.43 -11.40
C LEU A 28 -15.96 4.94 -11.33
N ALA A 29 -15.73 5.48 -10.12
CA ALA A 29 -15.40 6.88 -9.95
C ALA A 29 -14.09 7.25 -10.67
N PHE A 30 -13.01 6.47 -10.50
CA PHE A 30 -11.75 6.74 -11.19
C PHE A 30 -11.83 6.63 -12.69
N LEU A 31 -12.67 5.74 -13.23
CA LEU A 31 -12.92 5.63 -14.66
C LEU A 31 -13.73 6.82 -15.21
N ALA A 32 -14.61 7.42 -14.37
CA ALA A 32 -15.52 8.49 -14.76
C ALA A 32 -14.96 9.91 -14.54
N ILE A 33 -13.95 10.08 -13.65
CA ILE A 33 -13.41 11.42 -13.34
C ILE A 33 -12.60 11.96 -14.51
N PRO A 34 -12.91 13.20 -14.98
CA PRO A 34 -12.14 13.86 -16.02
C PRO A 34 -10.74 14.25 -15.54
N SER A 35 -9.83 14.40 -16.49
CA SER A 35 -8.50 14.97 -16.24
C SER A 35 -8.62 16.40 -15.70
N PRO A 36 -7.82 16.79 -14.69
CA PRO A 36 -7.82 18.16 -14.16
C PRO A 36 -7.24 19.19 -15.15
N SER A 37 -6.53 18.75 -16.16
CA SER A 37 -6.07 19.59 -17.27
C SER A 37 -6.39 18.91 -18.57
N PRO A 38 -7.26 19.49 -19.43
CA PRO A 38 -7.46 18.99 -20.76
C PRO A 38 -6.14 19.17 -21.52
N PHE A 39 -5.34 18.11 -21.61
CA PHE A 39 -4.20 18.08 -22.51
C PHE A 39 -4.76 18.16 -23.93
N GLY A 40 -4.65 19.36 -24.51
CA GLY A 40 -5.20 19.67 -25.82
C GLY A 40 -4.62 18.79 -26.91
N ILE A 41 -5.25 17.67 -27.15
CA ILE A 41 -5.36 17.17 -28.50
C ILE A 41 -6.39 18.11 -29.14
N LYS A 42 -5.91 19.13 -29.85
CA LYS A 42 -6.73 19.96 -30.75
C LYS A 42 -7.43 19.00 -31.71
N GLY A 43 -8.71 18.73 -31.49
CA GLY A 43 -9.50 17.80 -32.26
C GLY A 43 -10.23 16.74 -31.44
N SER A 44 -10.44 16.95 -30.14
CA SER A 44 -11.24 16.04 -29.32
C SER A 44 -12.71 16.07 -29.78
N SER A 45 -13.03 15.15 -30.66
CA SER A 45 -14.38 14.63 -30.74
C SER A 45 -14.82 14.16 -29.38
N ILE A 46 -16.06 14.37 -29.00
CA ILE A 46 -16.74 13.98 -27.75
C ILE A 46 -16.50 12.49 -27.35
N LEU A 47 -15.88 11.70 -28.19
CA LEU A 47 -15.61 10.27 -28.07
C LEU A 47 -14.30 9.92 -27.33
N PHE A 48 -13.35 10.85 -27.14
CA PHE A 48 -12.09 10.59 -26.45
C PHE A 48 -11.95 11.54 -25.26
N TYR A 49 -12.49 11.10 -24.15
CA TYR A 49 -12.46 11.78 -22.88
C TYR A 49 -11.13 11.50 -22.17
N ASP A 50 -10.33 12.56 -21.93
CA ASP A 50 -9.12 12.43 -21.11
C ASP A 50 -9.52 12.16 -19.66
N THR A 51 -9.27 10.93 -19.21
CA THR A 51 -9.56 10.52 -17.83
C THR A 51 -8.44 10.92 -16.89
N LEU A 52 -8.77 11.06 -15.61
CA LEU A 52 -7.80 11.27 -14.53
C LEU A 52 -6.65 10.24 -14.58
N ILE A 53 -6.96 9.01 -15.00
CA ILE A 53 -5.98 7.91 -15.10
C ILE A 53 -4.88 8.24 -16.11
N PHE A 54 -5.19 8.76 -17.29
CA PHE A 54 -4.19 9.17 -18.27
C PHE A 54 -3.27 10.26 -17.73
N TRP A 55 -3.85 11.23 -17.02
CA TRP A 55 -3.09 12.28 -16.39
C TRP A 55 -2.13 11.73 -15.32
N ILE A 56 -2.58 10.78 -14.48
CA ILE A 56 -1.73 10.15 -13.47
C ILE A 56 -0.60 9.37 -14.14
N ILE A 57 -0.89 8.52 -15.14
CA ILE A 57 0.13 7.73 -15.85
C ILE A 57 1.19 8.64 -16.45
N ARG A 58 0.78 9.73 -17.11
CA ARG A 58 1.71 10.70 -17.69
C ARG A 58 2.56 11.42 -16.64
N LYS A 59 1.96 11.79 -15.50
CA LYS A 59 2.71 12.39 -14.38
C LYS A 59 3.72 11.43 -13.77
N MET A 60 3.39 10.15 -13.72
CA MET A 60 4.33 9.10 -13.28
C MET A 60 5.47 8.91 -14.28
N GLU A 61 5.16 8.91 -15.58
CA GLU A 61 6.17 8.86 -16.65
C GLU A 61 7.13 10.04 -16.54
N GLU A 62 6.62 11.28 -16.48
CA GLU A 62 7.43 12.50 -16.33
C GLU A 62 8.29 12.51 -15.05
N ALA A 63 7.80 11.90 -13.96
CA ALA A 63 8.48 11.91 -12.66
C ALA A 63 9.59 10.85 -12.54
N TYR A 64 9.43 9.71 -13.19
CA TYR A 64 10.31 8.55 -12.95
C TYR A 64 11.17 8.16 -14.15
N LEU A 65 10.79 8.54 -15.35
CA LEU A 65 11.50 8.14 -16.57
C LEU A 65 12.29 9.30 -17.16
N PRO A 66 13.48 9.05 -17.75
CA PRO A 66 14.25 10.07 -18.44
C PRO A 66 13.55 10.47 -19.76
N PRO A 67 13.83 11.70 -20.27
CA PRO A 67 13.20 12.21 -21.49
C PRO A 67 13.41 11.34 -22.74
N ASP A 68 14.52 10.61 -22.77
CA ASP A 68 14.91 9.76 -23.91
C ASP A 68 14.27 8.36 -23.85
N SER A 69 13.57 8.03 -22.76
CA SER A 69 12.86 6.74 -22.64
C SER A 69 11.51 6.80 -23.34
N LYS A 70 11.05 5.66 -23.83
CA LYS A 70 9.72 5.52 -24.45
C LYS A 70 8.97 4.39 -23.79
N LEU A 71 7.75 4.69 -23.35
CA LEU A 71 6.80 3.66 -23.02
C LEU A 71 6.33 3.00 -24.31
N ILE A 72 6.50 1.70 -24.41
CA ILE A 72 6.05 0.91 -25.53
C ILE A 72 4.79 0.12 -25.17
N VAL A 73 3.98 -0.11 -26.19
CA VAL A 73 2.75 -0.89 -26.08
C VAL A 73 2.91 -2.10 -27.00
N ILE A 74 2.88 -3.31 -26.43
CA ILE A 74 3.12 -4.55 -27.19
C ILE A 74 1.85 -5.00 -27.93
N SER A 75 0.68 -4.70 -27.39
CA SER A 75 -0.61 -5.11 -28.01
C SER A 75 -1.56 -3.92 -28.16
N VAL A 76 -2.45 -3.99 -29.16
CA VAL A 76 -3.45 -2.95 -29.41
C VAL A 76 -4.40 -2.73 -28.21
N THR A 77 -4.64 -3.77 -27.43
CA THR A 77 -5.50 -3.73 -26.24
C THR A 77 -4.79 -3.29 -24.96
N ALA A 78 -3.46 -3.22 -24.96
CA ALA A 78 -2.67 -2.90 -23.77
C ALA A 78 -3.04 -1.53 -23.15
N PRO A 79 -3.31 -0.44 -23.87
CA PRO A 79 -3.75 0.81 -23.26
C PRO A 79 -5.08 0.68 -22.49
N LEU A 80 -6.03 -0.12 -23.01
CA LEU A 80 -7.28 -0.38 -22.33
C LEU A 80 -7.06 -1.14 -21.02
N PHE A 81 -6.23 -2.19 -21.07
CA PHE A 81 -5.84 -2.93 -19.86
C PHE A 81 -5.09 -2.05 -18.85
N ALA A 82 -4.22 -1.17 -19.31
CA ALA A 82 -3.49 -0.22 -18.47
C ALA A 82 -4.44 0.71 -17.69
N ILE A 83 -5.49 1.22 -18.35
CA ILE A 83 -6.50 2.06 -17.72
C ILE A 83 -7.28 1.27 -16.65
N LEU A 84 -7.75 0.07 -17.00
CA LEU A 84 -8.50 -0.77 -16.08
C LEU A 84 -7.64 -1.20 -14.88
N GLN A 85 -6.40 -1.56 -15.14
CA GLN A 85 -5.43 -1.95 -14.13
C GLN A 85 -5.11 -0.79 -13.17
N MET A 86 -4.90 0.41 -13.71
CA MET A 86 -4.67 1.60 -12.90
C MET A 86 -5.88 1.95 -12.03
N ALA A 87 -7.09 1.92 -12.62
CA ALA A 87 -8.34 2.12 -11.87
C ALA A 87 -8.51 1.09 -10.75
N PHE A 88 -8.21 -0.18 -11.03
CA PHE A 88 -8.25 -1.27 -10.05
C PHE A 88 -7.32 -1.00 -8.87
N TYR A 89 -6.07 -0.65 -9.13
CA TYR A 89 -5.07 -0.39 -8.08
C TYR A 89 -5.39 0.87 -7.27
N LEU A 90 -5.80 1.97 -7.92
CA LEU A 90 -6.21 3.18 -7.19
C LEU A 90 -7.42 2.90 -6.28
N SER A 91 -8.34 2.06 -6.74
CA SER A 91 -9.48 1.62 -5.92
C SER A 91 -9.04 0.74 -4.74
N LEU A 92 -8.02 -0.10 -4.95
CA LEU A 92 -7.46 -0.93 -3.89
C LEU A 92 -6.80 -0.07 -2.79
N ILE A 93 -6.12 1.02 -3.17
CA ILE A 93 -5.56 2.00 -2.23
C ILE A 93 -6.62 2.53 -1.26
N ILE A 94 -7.80 2.86 -1.78
CA ILE A 94 -8.93 3.34 -0.95
C ILE A 94 -9.58 2.19 -0.17
N ALA A 95 -9.67 1.01 -0.78
CA ALA A 95 -10.32 -0.14 -0.16
C ALA A 95 -9.54 -0.71 1.03
N ILE A 96 -8.19 -0.63 1.06
CA ILE A 96 -7.36 -1.19 2.13
C ILE A 96 -7.69 -0.60 3.52
N PRO A 97 -7.76 0.72 3.75
CA PRO A 97 -8.17 1.28 5.03
C PRO A 97 -9.59 0.89 5.43
N VAL A 98 -10.51 0.81 4.46
CA VAL A 98 -11.89 0.39 4.69
C VAL A 98 -11.93 -1.10 5.04
N ALA A 99 -11.17 -1.94 4.34
CA ALA A 99 -11.06 -3.37 4.63
C ALA A 99 -10.52 -3.59 6.06
N PHE A 100 -9.49 -2.86 6.45
CA PHE A 100 -8.95 -2.92 7.81
C PHE A 100 -10.02 -2.58 8.86
N ARG A 101 -10.81 -1.52 8.64
CA ARG A 101 -11.93 -1.14 9.51
C ARG A 101 -13.02 -2.23 9.58
N GLU A 102 -13.41 -2.81 8.46
CA GLU A 102 -14.47 -3.83 8.41
C GLU A 102 -13.99 -5.17 9.01
N ILE A 103 -12.73 -5.56 8.78
CA ILE A 103 -12.10 -6.72 9.43
C ILE A 103 -12.10 -6.53 10.95
N TYR A 104 -11.66 -5.36 11.43
CA TYR A 104 -11.73 -5.03 12.84
C TYR A 104 -13.16 -5.13 13.38
N ALA A 105 -14.13 -4.56 12.68
CA ALA A 105 -15.51 -4.56 13.12
C ALA A 105 -16.10 -5.98 13.13
N PHE A 106 -15.61 -6.91 12.29
CA PHE A 106 -15.97 -8.33 12.30
C PHE A 106 -15.38 -9.06 13.52
N VAL A 107 -14.13 -8.80 13.85
CA VAL A 107 -13.47 -9.44 15.00
C VAL A 107 -13.99 -8.87 16.34
N SER A 108 -14.44 -7.61 16.32
CA SER A 108 -14.86 -6.85 17.51
C SER A 108 -15.91 -7.54 18.42
N PRO A 109 -16.92 -8.29 17.95
CA PRO A 109 -17.85 -9.02 18.82
C PRO A 109 -17.19 -10.13 19.65
N ALA A 110 -16.13 -10.75 19.10
CA ALA A 110 -15.37 -11.81 19.79
C ALA A 110 -14.39 -11.28 20.84
N LEU A 111 -14.17 -9.95 20.88
CA LEU A 111 -13.24 -9.29 21.76
C LEU A 111 -13.92 -8.81 23.05
N TYR A 112 -13.19 -8.82 24.16
CA TYR A 112 -13.63 -8.18 25.40
C TYR A 112 -13.79 -6.66 25.21
N ARG A 113 -14.62 -6.03 26.03
CA ARG A 113 -14.89 -4.57 25.95
C ARG A 113 -13.60 -3.72 25.94
N ARG A 114 -12.59 -4.16 26.69
CA ARG A 114 -11.28 -3.50 26.77
C ARG A 114 -10.51 -3.60 25.45
N GLU A 115 -10.44 -4.78 24.86
CA GLU A 115 -9.73 -5.06 23.60
C GLU A 115 -10.37 -4.32 22.42
N LYS A 116 -11.72 -4.23 22.41
CA LYS A 116 -12.47 -3.47 21.43
C LYS A 116 -12.12 -1.98 21.44
N ALA A 117 -11.94 -1.38 22.63
CA ALA A 117 -11.52 0.00 22.76
C ALA A 117 -10.07 0.20 22.26
N ILE A 118 -9.20 -0.75 22.56
CA ILE A 118 -7.81 -0.74 22.12
C ILE A 118 -7.72 -0.67 20.58
N ILE A 119 -8.33 -1.62 19.88
CA ILE A 119 -8.16 -1.69 18.42
C ILE A 119 -8.83 -0.49 17.75
N LYS A 120 -9.98 -0.01 18.24
CA LYS A 120 -10.64 1.19 17.71
C LYS A 120 -9.70 2.42 17.71
N LYS A 121 -8.85 2.53 18.73
CA LYS A 121 -7.85 3.60 18.89
C LYS A 121 -6.82 3.57 17.74
N TYR A 122 -6.50 2.39 17.19
CA TYR A 122 -5.47 2.22 16.15
C TYR A 122 -5.99 2.29 14.71
N LEU A 123 -7.31 2.43 14.49
CA LEU A 123 -7.88 2.56 13.14
C LEU A 123 -7.41 3.81 12.41
N LEU A 124 -7.40 4.96 13.09
CA LEU A 124 -6.93 6.22 12.51
C LEU A 124 -5.41 6.20 12.31
N PRO A 125 -4.57 5.83 13.30
CA PRO A 125 -3.14 5.66 13.10
C PRO A 125 -2.78 4.72 11.94
N PHE A 126 -3.51 3.62 11.75
CA PHE A 126 -3.32 2.73 10.60
C PHE A 126 -3.46 3.47 9.28
N SER A 127 -4.57 4.19 9.10
CA SER A 127 -4.82 4.94 7.86
C SER A 127 -3.78 6.03 7.63
N LEU A 128 -3.36 6.73 8.68
CA LEU A 128 -2.34 7.78 8.59
C LEU A 128 -0.96 7.22 8.23
N LEU A 129 -0.52 6.13 8.89
CA LEU A 129 0.76 5.50 8.58
C LEU A 129 0.75 4.89 7.17
N TYR A 130 -0.35 4.27 6.77
CA TYR A 130 -0.53 3.74 5.43
C TYR A 130 -0.36 4.84 4.37
N LEU A 131 -1.06 5.97 4.51
CA LEU A 131 -0.93 7.11 3.60
C LEU A 131 0.48 7.71 3.61
N THR A 132 1.08 7.86 4.79
CA THR A 132 2.47 8.36 4.91
C THR A 132 3.46 7.45 4.20
N GLY A 133 3.31 6.12 4.35
CA GLY A 133 4.13 5.12 3.67
C GLY A 133 3.98 5.19 2.14
N MET A 134 2.76 5.38 1.63
CA MET A 134 2.53 5.58 0.20
C MET A 134 3.21 6.85 -0.32
N ILE A 135 3.04 7.98 0.37
CA ILE A 135 3.67 9.26 0.00
C ILE A 135 5.19 9.11 0.03
N TYR A 136 5.76 8.48 1.05
CA TYR A 136 7.18 8.20 1.15
C TYR A 136 7.68 7.35 -0.02
N THR A 137 6.95 6.32 -0.38
CA THR A 137 7.28 5.45 -1.52
C THR A 137 7.27 6.22 -2.83
N ILE A 138 6.26 7.07 -3.06
CA ILE A 138 6.13 7.90 -4.27
C ILE A 138 7.29 8.89 -4.38
N ILE A 139 7.66 9.56 -3.29
CA ILE A 139 8.62 10.67 -3.32
C ILE A 139 10.07 10.19 -3.25
N ILE A 140 10.35 9.10 -2.53
CA ILE A 140 11.72 8.68 -2.23
C ILE A 140 12.05 7.33 -2.87
N VAL A 141 11.23 6.31 -2.61
CA VAL A 141 11.59 4.94 -3.03
C VAL A 141 11.51 4.77 -4.55
N LEU A 142 10.41 5.18 -5.17
CA LEU A 142 10.23 5.03 -6.62
C LEU A 142 11.27 5.77 -7.46
N PRO A 143 11.60 7.04 -7.21
CA PRO A 143 12.67 7.71 -7.97
C PRO A 143 14.01 6.99 -7.87
N LEU A 144 14.35 6.46 -6.68
CA LEU A 144 15.58 5.70 -6.49
C LEU A 144 15.55 4.35 -7.22
N THR A 145 14.40 3.66 -7.17
CA THR A 145 14.20 2.40 -7.90
C THR A 145 14.38 2.59 -9.40
N PHE A 146 13.71 3.58 -9.99
CA PHE A 146 13.84 3.81 -11.43
C PHE A 146 15.25 4.27 -11.82
N ARG A 147 15.91 5.09 -11.01
CA ARG A 147 17.31 5.46 -11.24
C ARG A 147 18.22 4.23 -11.22
N ALA A 148 18.02 3.31 -10.28
CA ALA A 148 18.80 2.07 -10.20
C ALA A 148 18.59 1.18 -11.43
N LEU A 149 17.33 1.00 -11.85
CA LEU A 149 17.01 0.22 -13.06
C LEU A 149 17.62 0.86 -14.31
N ILE A 150 17.42 2.17 -14.50
CA ILE A 150 17.95 2.91 -15.66
C ILE A 150 19.47 2.84 -15.70
N PHE A 151 20.16 3.01 -14.55
CA PHE A 151 21.60 2.86 -14.45
C PHE A 151 22.09 1.49 -14.96
N LEU A 152 21.34 0.42 -14.64
CA LEU A 152 21.68 -0.93 -15.12
C LEU A 152 21.58 -1.04 -16.63
N TYR A 153 20.54 -0.45 -17.26
CA TYR A 153 20.38 -0.43 -18.71
C TYR A 153 21.54 0.30 -19.43
N TYR A 154 21.94 1.47 -18.91
CA TYR A 154 23.06 2.23 -19.46
C TYR A 154 24.39 1.44 -19.37
N HIS A 155 24.62 0.71 -18.28
CA HIS A 155 25.82 -0.11 -18.11
C HIS A 155 25.90 -1.28 -19.07
N LEU A 156 24.74 -1.82 -19.46
CA LEU A 156 24.64 -2.93 -20.40
C LEU A 156 24.59 -2.47 -21.86
N ASN A 157 24.62 -1.17 -22.15
CA ASN A 157 24.43 -0.58 -23.49
C ASN A 157 23.15 -1.07 -24.17
N ILE A 158 22.05 -1.21 -23.42
CA ILE A 158 20.76 -1.64 -23.93
C ILE A 158 19.83 -0.41 -24.02
N GLU A 159 19.09 -0.29 -25.12
CA GLU A 159 18.07 0.75 -25.26
C GLU A 159 16.93 0.53 -24.26
N LEU A 160 16.47 1.61 -23.64
CA LEU A 160 15.45 1.57 -22.60
C LEU A 160 14.05 1.59 -23.23
N PHE A 161 13.49 0.41 -23.45
CA PHE A 161 12.10 0.23 -23.84
C PHE A 161 11.31 -0.35 -22.66
N ILE A 162 10.38 0.41 -22.10
CA ILE A 162 9.59 0.01 -20.94
C ILE A 162 8.17 -0.28 -21.39
N ASN A 163 7.67 -1.47 -21.07
CA ASN A 163 6.27 -1.81 -21.31
C ASN A 163 5.37 -1.01 -20.35
N LEU A 164 4.32 -0.38 -20.89
CA LEU A 164 3.37 0.42 -20.14
C LEU A 164 2.74 -0.34 -18.95
N ASN A 165 2.34 -1.60 -19.16
CA ASN A 165 1.72 -2.40 -18.11
C ASN A 165 2.70 -2.75 -16.98
N ASP A 166 3.96 -3.07 -17.33
CA ASP A 166 4.99 -3.38 -16.35
C ASP A 166 5.35 -2.14 -15.53
N PHE A 167 5.43 -0.97 -16.18
CA PHE A 167 5.65 0.31 -15.50
C PHE A 167 4.56 0.59 -14.46
N ILE A 168 3.29 0.47 -14.84
CA ILE A 168 2.15 0.67 -13.93
C ILE A 168 2.19 -0.34 -12.77
N ASN A 169 2.46 -1.61 -13.07
CA ASN A 169 2.56 -2.66 -12.06
C ASN A 169 3.62 -2.34 -11.00
N ILE A 170 4.84 -2.03 -11.44
CA ILE A 170 5.96 -1.72 -10.54
C ILE A 170 5.59 -0.55 -9.62
N VAL A 171 5.15 0.57 -10.22
CA VAL A 171 4.87 1.79 -9.45
C VAL A 171 3.79 1.53 -8.40
N ILE A 172 2.65 0.98 -8.81
CA ILE A 172 1.50 0.91 -7.91
C ILE A 172 1.65 -0.20 -6.89
N LEU A 173 2.21 -1.35 -7.28
CA LEU A 173 2.49 -2.42 -6.33
C LEU A 173 3.43 -1.95 -5.23
N MET A 174 4.50 -1.23 -5.60
CA MET A 174 5.43 -0.65 -4.61
C MET A 174 4.74 0.35 -3.69
N VAL A 175 3.87 1.21 -4.22
CA VAL A 175 3.12 2.20 -3.43
C VAL A 175 2.20 1.51 -2.42
N ILE A 176 1.43 0.51 -2.84
CA ILE A 176 0.52 -0.23 -1.96
C ILE A 176 1.30 -0.96 -0.86
N LEU A 177 2.32 -1.71 -1.25
CA LEU A 177 3.10 -2.53 -0.32
C LEU A 177 3.96 -1.66 0.61
N GLY A 178 4.53 -0.56 0.11
CA GLY A 178 5.22 0.43 0.93
C GLY A 178 4.29 1.03 1.99
N GLY A 179 3.06 1.40 1.61
CA GLY A 179 2.05 1.85 2.55
C GLY A 179 1.72 0.81 3.62
N LEU A 180 1.52 -0.46 3.23
CA LEU A 180 1.24 -1.56 4.16
C LEU A 180 2.41 -1.80 5.14
N LEU A 181 3.65 -1.76 4.65
CA LEU A 181 4.83 -1.92 5.50
C LEU A 181 4.93 -0.81 6.57
N PHE A 182 4.63 0.43 6.20
CA PHE A 182 4.59 1.54 7.16
C PHE A 182 3.46 1.39 8.19
N ALA A 183 2.36 0.74 7.83
CA ALA A 183 1.24 0.50 8.74
C ALA A 183 1.48 -0.65 9.74
N LEU A 184 2.54 -1.48 9.58
CA LEU A 184 2.84 -2.61 10.46
C LEU A 184 2.86 -2.26 11.96
N PRO A 185 3.41 -1.13 12.42
CA PRO A 185 3.37 -0.75 13.85
C PRO A 185 1.97 -0.74 14.43
N THR A 186 0.99 -0.28 13.64
CA THR A 186 -0.39 -0.19 14.09
C THR A 186 -1.13 -1.53 14.16
N LEU A 187 -0.54 -2.58 13.59
CA LEU A 187 -0.99 -3.96 13.76
C LEU A 187 -0.38 -4.60 15.02
N VAL A 188 0.87 -4.26 15.34
CA VAL A 188 1.62 -4.85 16.46
C VAL A 188 1.27 -4.19 17.80
N LEU A 189 1.14 -2.86 17.85
CA LEU A 189 0.85 -2.13 19.09
C LEU A 189 -0.45 -2.57 19.79
N PRO A 190 -1.58 -2.81 19.11
CA PRO A 190 -2.78 -3.34 19.74
C PRO A 190 -2.56 -4.70 20.42
N LEU A 191 -1.75 -5.58 19.81
CA LEU A 191 -1.44 -6.90 20.38
C LEU A 191 -0.61 -6.77 21.68
N ILE A 192 0.28 -5.78 21.75
CA ILE A 192 1.02 -5.47 22.96
C ILE A 192 0.08 -4.90 24.02
N GLU A 193 -0.79 -3.95 23.66
CA GLU A 193 -1.73 -3.32 24.58
C GLU A 193 -2.77 -4.32 25.12
N ALA A 194 -3.15 -5.33 24.31
CA ALA A 194 -4.02 -6.44 24.73
C ALA A 194 -3.29 -7.50 25.60
N GLY A 195 -1.96 -7.42 25.73
CA GLY A 195 -1.17 -8.40 26.49
C GLY A 195 -0.91 -9.71 25.73
N ILE A 196 -1.26 -9.78 24.44
CA ILE A 196 -1.04 -10.98 23.61
C ILE A 196 0.43 -11.12 23.22
N LEU A 197 1.11 -9.98 22.96
CA LEU A 197 2.49 -9.93 22.54
C LEU A 197 3.32 -9.09 23.52
N GLY A 198 4.43 -9.65 24.01
CA GLY A 198 5.31 -8.94 24.92
C GLY A 198 6.44 -8.20 24.18
N THR A 199 6.76 -6.98 24.63
CA THR A 199 7.87 -6.21 24.04
C THR A 199 9.23 -6.88 24.24
N ARG A 200 9.36 -7.70 25.28
CA ARG A 200 10.57 -8.51 25.53
C ARG A 200 10.81 -9.52 24.39
N THR A 201 9.75 -10.15 23.89
CA THR A 201 9.82 -11.12 22.78
C THR A 201 10.26 -10.42 21.48
N LEU A 202 9.68 -9.25 21.18
CA LEU A 202 10.09 -8.44 20.04
C LEU A 202 11.55 -8.01 20.14
N SER A 203 11.96 -7.49 21.30
CA SER A 203 13.33 -7.04 21.53
C SER A 203 14.36 -8.18 21.46
N LYS A 204 14.01 -9.40 21.91
CA LYS A 204 14.90 -10.57 21.86
C LYS A 204 15.12 -11.04 20.43
N ASN A 205 14.08 -10.97 19.59
CA ASN A 205 14.08 -11.50 18.22
C ASN A 205 14.30 -10.42 17.16
N ARG A 206 14.90 -9.27 17.49
CA ARG A 206 15.11 -8.13 16.59
C ARG A 206 15.72 -8.52 15.25
N ILE A 207 16.85 -9.24 15.29
CA ILE A 207 17.60 -9.62 14.09
C ILE A 207 16.73 -10.46 13.16
N PHE A 208 15.98 -11.41 13.71
CA PHE A 208 15.08 -12.25 12.92
C PHE A 208 13.96 -11.44 12.26
N ILE A 209 13.35 -10.50 12.99
CA ILE A 209 12.31 -9.63 12.45
C ILE A 209 12.88 -8.68 11.39
N TYR A 210 14.09 -8.13 11.59
CA TYR A 210 14.74 -7.32 10.57
C TYR A 210 15.03 -8.10 9.30
N LEU A 211 15.46 -9.37 9.41
CA LEU A 211 15.65 -10.24 8.24
C LEU A 211 14.34 -10.51 7.51
N ILE A 212 13.25 -10.75 8.23
CA ILE A 212 11.92 -10.95 7.62
C ILE A 212 11.49 -9.67 6.88
N ILE A 213 11.61 -8.50 7.51
CA ILE A 213 11.27 -7.21 6.89
C ILE A 213 12.13 -6.98 5.66
N ALA A 214 13.45 -7.23 5.74
CA ALA A 214 14.36 -7.09 4.61
C ALA A 214 14.01 -8.05 3.46
N PHE A 215 13.67 -9.28 3.79
CA PHE A 215 13.22 -10.27 2.80
C PHE A 215 11.94 -9.83 2.10
N ILE A 216 10.93 -9.39 2.84
CA ILE A 216 9.68 -8.88 2.27
C ILE A 216 9.95 -7.64 1.40
N ALA A 217 10.76 -6.70 1.88
CA ALA A 217 11.13 -5.50 1.12
C ALA A 217 11.87 -5.84 -0.18
N SER A 218 12.73 -6.87 -0.17
CA SER A 218 13.44 -7.35 -1.37
C SER A 218 12.49 -7.98 -2.40
N LEU A 219 11.41 -8.63 -1.96
CA LEU A 219 10.40 -9.17 -2.88
C LEU A 219 9.55 -8.08 -3.55
N ILE A 220 9.43 -6.93 -2.89
CA ILE A 220 8.68 -5.77 -3.41
C ILE A 220 9.49 -5.01 -4.45
N SER A 221 10.81 -4.94 -4.25
CA SER A 221 11.69 -4.18 -5.14
C SER A 221 12.05 -4.97 -6.40
N PRO A 222 11.82 -4.42 -7.59
CA PRO A 222 12.20 -5.05 -8.85
C PRO A 222 13.70 -4.94 -9.15
N ASP A 223 14.46 -4.18 -8.35
CA ASP A 223 15.86 -3.92 -8.61
C ASP A 223 16.77 -4.94 -7.89
N PRO A 224 17.73 -5.56 -8.60
CA PRO A 224 18.67 -6.52 -8.03
C PRO A 224 19.80 -5.86 -7.23
N THR A 225 19.92 -4.52 -7.26
CA THR A 225 21.04 -3.77 -6.66
C THR A 225 20.82 -3.38 -5.22
N PHE A 226 19.66 -3.68 -4.64
CA PHE A 226 19.22 -3.25 -3.31
C PHE A 226 19.19 -1.73 -3.09
N LEU A 227 19.41 -0.92 -4.13
CA LEU A 227 19.44 0.54 -4.02
C LEU A 227 18.09 1.11 -3.59
N SER A 228 16.99 0.51 -4.02
CA SER A 228 15.62 0.89 -3.62
C SER A 228 15.19 0.25 -2.30
N VAL A 229 15.77 -0.91 -1.96
CA VAL A 229 15.45 -1.64 -0.73
C VAL A 229 15.94 -0.88 0.50
N ILE A 230 17.17 -0.33 0.45
CA ILE A 230 17.77 0.39 1.59
C ILE A 230 16.93 1.59 2.04
N PRO A 231 16.50 2.52 1.17
CA PRO A 231 15.62 3.62 1.55
C PRO A 231 14.28 3.16 2.14
N LEU A 232 13.78 2.01 1.71
CA LEU A 232 12.55 1.44 2.25
C LEU A 232 12.78 0.86 3.67
N LEU A 233 13.91 0.19 3.90
CA LEU A 233 14.24 -0.45 5.17
C LEU A 233 14.49 0.53 6.31
N ILE A 234 15.19 1.63 6.04
CA ILE A 234 15.56 2.62 7.07
C ILE A 234 14.35 3.10 7.88
N PRO A 235 13.29 3.65 7.28
CA PRO A 235 12.13 4.11 8.04
C PRO A 235 11.34 2.97 8.66
N ILE A 236 11.28 1.80 8.03
CA ILE A 236 10.56 0.65 8.59
C ILE A 236 11.26 0.13 9.85
N TYR A 237 12.59 0.07 9.86
CA TYR A 237 13.34 -0.30 11.06
C TYR A 237 13.18 0.76 12.16
N ALA A 238 13.18 2.03 11.82
CA ALA A 238 12.90 3.11 12.78
C ALA A 238 11.48 2.99 13.37
N LEU A 239 10.48 2.69 12.52
CA LEU A 239 9.10 2.45 12.97
C LEU A 239 8.99 1.20 13.85
N TYR A 240 9.74 0.14 13.55
CA TYR A 240 9.77 -1.06 14.38
C TYR A 240 10.37 -0.77 15.76
N GLU A 241 11.49 -0.04 15.86
CA GLU A 241 12.06 0.37 17.14
C GLU A 241 11.13 1.31 17.91
N ALA A 242 10.47 2.23 17.22
CA ALA A 242 9.43 3.07 17.81
C ALA A 242 8.28 2.21 18.39
N THR A 243 7.89 1.14 17.70
CA THR A 243 6.86 0.20 18.17
C THR A 243 7.28 -0.46 19.49
N ILE A 244 8.53 -0.92 19.60
CA ILE A 244 9.06 -1.50 20.84
C ILE A 244 9.10 -0.43 21.96
N TYR A 245 9.53 0.78 21.64
CA TYR A 245 9.60 1.87 22.62
C TYR A 245 8.21 2.24 23.17
N PHE A 246 7.24 2.49 22.31
CA PHE A 246 5.86 2.78 22.73
C PHE A 246 5.20 1.60 23.41
N GLY A 247 5.47 0.38 22.94
CA GLY A 247 4.98 -0.84 23.57
C GLY A 247 5.45 -0.98 25.03
N ARG A 248 6.72 -0.67 25.32
CA ARG A 248 7.25 -0.67 26.71
C ARG A 248 6.56 0.35 27.59
N ILE A 249 6.22 1.53 27.06
CA ILE A 249 5.48 2.55 27.82
C ILE A 249 4.08 2.03 28.16
N ILE A 250 3.41 1.37 27.21
CA ILE A 250 2.09 0.78 27.41
C ILE A 250 2.13 -0.34 28.46
N GLU A 251 3.08 -1.28 28.37
CA GLU A 251 3.24 -2.36 29.34
C GLU A 251 3.49 -1.83 30.77
N LYS A 252 4.36 -0.84 30.93
CA LYS A 252 4.63 -0.20 32.25
C LYS A 252 3.38 0.47 32.83
N LYS A 253 2.52 1.04 32.00
CA LYS A 253 1.28 1.67 32.47
C LYS A 253 0.26 0.63 32.96
N HIS A 254 0.22 -0.55 32.34
CA HIS A 254 -0.67 -1.63 32.76
C HIS A 254 -0.17 -2.30 34.07
N SER A 255 1.14 -2.50 34.23
CA SER A 255 1.70 -3.10 35.45
C SER A 255 1.55 -2.22 36.70
N LYS A 256 1.24 -0.94 36.58
CA LYS A 256 0.98 -0.02 37.71
C LYS A 256 -0.49 0.05 38.12
N VAL A 257 -1.39 -0.55 37.36
CA VAL A 257 -2.87 -0.50 37.56
C VAL A 257 -3.41 -1.87 38.01
N SER A 258 -2.64 -2.93 37.87
CA SER A 258 -2.88 -4.25 38.47
C SER A 258 -2.15 -4.38 39.79
#